data_37c80007e69da7e914d3dcf75d665b78
#
_entry.id   37c80007e69da7e914d3dcf75d665b78
#
_cell.length_a   1.000
_cell.length_b   1.000
_cell.length_c   1.000
_cell.angle_alpha   90.00
_cell.angle_beta   90.00
_cell.angle_gamma   90.00
#
_symmetry.space_group_name_H-M   'P 1'
#
loop_
_entity.id
_entity.type
_entity.pdbx_description
1 polymer ?
#
loop_
_entity_poly.entity_id
_entity_poly.type
_entity_poly.pdbx_seq_one_letter_code
_entity_poly.pdbx_strand_id
1 'polypeptide(L)'
;MPEEIRCAPKQLRPLQFIDDVLGYPIGSIGEILRNPAIMQVALNVLLFFPLGFFLRFTLRRGVAATTAIGFVISLLIETTQLTGVWGIYPCAYRIFDVDDLLANTAGALLGGLCSLALRPWLARRDATVLPGKPTPITVWRRLLGMLCDAMVVWLTSALAGVISNAWQLYVLAIPATDLN
;
A
#
# COMPACT_ATOMS: atom_id res chain seq x y z
N MET A 1 -16.09 35.06 0.25
CA MET A 1 -16.87 33.87 -0.14
C MET A 1 -16.14 32.67 0.42
N PRO A 2 -16.75 31.82 1.22
CA PRO A 2 -16.06 30.60 1.68
C PRO A 2 -15.77 29.75 0.45
N GLU A 3 -14.51 29.29 0.30
CA GLU A 3 -14.15 28.32 -0.72
C GLU A 3 -15.03 27.08 -0.52
N GLU A 4 -15.85 26.78 -1.51
CA GLU A 4 -16.61 25.52 -1.53
C GLU A 4 -15.61 24.38 -1.47
N ILE A 5 -15.59 23.64 -0.37
CA ILE A 5 -14.78 22.44 -0.21
C ILE A 5 -15.26 21.44 -1.27
N ARG A 6 -14.55 21.35 -2.39
CA ARG A 6 -14.85 20.35 -3.43
C ARG A 6 -14.33 19.01 -2.94
N CYS A 7 -15.26 18.11 -2.61
CA CYS A 7 -14.93 16.72 -2.30
C CYS A 7 -14.31 16.03 -3.52
N ALA A 8 -13.33 15.16 -3.28
CA ALA A 8 -12.72 14.37 -4.34
C ALA A 8 -13.79 13.48 -5.04
N PRO A 9 -13.80 13.39 -6.38
CA PRO A 9 -14.75 12.56 -7.10
C PRO A 9 -14.47 11.06 -6.86
N LYS A 10 -15.38 10.20 -7.33
CA LYS A 10 -15.20 8.75 -7.34
C LYS A 10 -14.86 8.31 -8.76
N GLN A 11 -13.80 7.52 -8.91
CA GLN A 11 -13.48 6.82 -10.15
C GLN A 11 -13.97 5.37 -10.01
N LEU A 12 -15.05 5.04 -10.72
CA LEU A 12 -15.69 3.71 -10.64
C LEU A 12 -15.60 2.92 -11.95
N ARG A 13 -14.93 3.46 -12.97
CA ARG A 13 -14.77 2.80 -14.25
C ARG A 13 -13.52 1.90 -14.21
N PRO A 14 -13.67 0.57 -14.20
CA PRO A 14 -12.53 -0.33 -14.21
C PRO A 14 -11.67 -0.14 -15.46
N LEU A 15 -10.35 -0.24 -15.31
CA LEU A 15 -9.36 -0.12 -16.39
C LEU A 15 -9.30 1.26 -17.03
N GLN A 16 -9.76 2.30 -16.36
CA GLN A 16 -9.63 3.68 -16.82
C GLN A 16 -8.16 4.09 -16.95
N PHE A 17 -7.28 3.51 -16.12
CA PHE A 17 -5.84 3.76 -16.21
C PHE A 17 -5.27 3.51 -17.60
N ILE A 18 -5.89 2.65 -18.44
CA ILE A 18 -5.46 2.42 -19.83
C ILE A 18 -5.66 3.69 -20.66
N ASP A 19 -6.82 4.32 -20.54
CA ASP A 19 -7.12 5.58 -21.23
C ASP A 19 -6.16 6.69 -20.74
N ASP A 20 -5.91 6.71 -19.42
CA ASP A 20 -5.01 7.69 -18.81
C ASP A 20 -3.55 7.48 -19.27
N VAL A 21 -3.09 6.24 -19.39
CA VAL A 21 -1.76 5.90 -19.95
C VAL A 21 -1.64 6.37 -21.39
N LEU A 22 -2.68 6.14 -22.21
CA LEU A 22 -2.70 6.52 -23.62
C LEU A 22 -2.82 8.04 -23.83
N GLY A 23 -3.24 8.78 -22.80
CA GLY A 23 -3.25 10.24 -22.80
C GLY A 23 -1.85 10.89 -22.75
N TYR A 24 -0.80 10.11 -22.46
CA TYR A 24 0.58 10.57 -22.41
C TYR A 24 1.42 9.95 -23.53
N PRO A 25 2.53 10.58 -23.93
CA PRO A 25 3.47 9.99 -24.88
C PRO A 25 4.07 8.68 -24.32
N ILE A 26 4.09 7.63 -25.13
CA ILE A 26 4.64 6.29 -24.78
C ILE A 26 5.65 5.78 -25.81
N GLY A 27 6.23 6.69 -26.62
CA GLY A 27 7.15 6.34 -27.71
C GLY A 27 8.56 5.95 -27.27
N SER A 28 8.95 6.23 -26.02
CA SER A 28 10.25 5.91 -25.45
C SER A 28 10.17 5.38 -24.03
N ILE A 29 11.20 4.62 -23.59
CA ILE A 29 11.29 4.10 -22.20
C ILE A 29 11.27 5.27 -21.19
N GLY A 30 11.91 6.40 -21.52
CA GLY A 30 11.92 7.58 -20.66
C GLY A 30 10.52 8.22 -20.49
N GLU A 31 9.72 8.22 -21.52
CA GLU A 31 8.33 8.68 -21.46
C GLU A 31 7.44 7.74 -20.65
N ILE A 32 7.60 6.43 -20.85
CA ILE A 32 6.90 5.40 -20.07
C ILE A 32 7.17 5.57 -18.58
N LEU A 33 8.44 5.71 -18.18
CA LEU A 33 8.84 5.88 -16.78
C LEU A 33 8.41 7.23 -16.16
N ARG A 34 8.05 8.21 -16.99
CA ARG A 34 7.53 9.52 -16.54
C ARG A 34 6.01 9.60 -16.62
N ASN A 35 5.36 8.59 -17.17
CA ASN A 35 3.91 8.55 -17.27
C ASN A 35 3.30 8.35 -15.86
N PRO A 36 2.55 9.32 -15.33
CA PRO A 36 2.04 9.25 -13.96
C PRO A 36 1.04 8.12 -13.76
N ALA A 37 0.24 7.77 -14.78
CA ALA A 37 -0.71 6.66 -14.69
C ALA A 37 0.00 5.30 -14.57
N ILE A 38 1.07 5.09 -15.35
CA ILE A 38 1.91 3.88 -15.23
C ILE A 38 2.57 3.84 -13.85
N MET A 39 3.12 4.96 -13.38
CA MET A 39 3.75 5.02 -12.07
C MET A 39 2.78 4.74 -10.92
N GLN A 40 1.56 5.26 -11.00
CA GLN A 40 0.51 4.99 -10.01
C GLN A 40 0.21 3.49 -9.91
N VAL A 41 -0.08 2.85 -11.05
CA VAL A 41 -0.36 1.39 -11.08
C VAL A 41 0.85 0.59 -10.59
N ALA A 42 2.05 0.91 -11.07
CA ALA A 42 3.28 0.21 -10.67
C ALA A 42 3.56 0.32 -9.18
N LEU A 43 3.39 1.51 -8.59
CA LEU A 43 3.60 1.74 -7.16
C LEU A 43 2.55 1.02 -6.31
N ASN A 44 1.29 0.98 -6.73
CA ASN A 44 0.24 0.24 -6.04
C ASN A 44 0.52 -1.27 -6.05
N VAL A 45 0.89 -1.82 -7.21
CA VAL A 45 1.32 -3.23 -7.31
C VAL A 45 2.54 -3.49 -6.41
N LEU A 46 3.55 -2.62 -6.46
CA LEU A 46 4.79 -2.77 -5.68
C LEU A 46 4.55 -2.66 -4.17
N LEU A 47 3.62 -1.81 -3.75
CA LEU A 47 3.26 -1.64 -2.34
C LEU A 47 2.64 -2.91 -1.75
N PHE A 48 1.79 -3.61 -2.50
CA PHE A 48 1.09 -4.81 -2.04
C PHE A 48 1.85 -6.11 -2.32
N PHE A 49 2.86 -6.07 -3.19
CA PHE A 49 3.69 -7.25 -3.48
C PHE A 49 4.37 -7.84 -2.24
N PRO A 50 5.06 -7.05 -1.37
CA PRO A 50 5.63 -7.60 -0.13
C PRO A 50 4.57 -8.17 0.80
N LEU A 51 3.40 -7.55 0.92
CA LEU A 51 2.29 -8.06 1.73
C LEU A 51 1.91 -9.48 1.27
N GLY A 52 1.67 -9.65 -0.03
CA GLY A 52 1.35 -10.95 -0.61
C GLY A 52 2.43 -11.99 -0.41
N PHE A 53 3.69 -11.58 -0.59
CA PHE A 53 4.84 -12.44 -0.35
C PHE A 53 4.91 -12.93 1.10
N PHE A 54 4.79 -12.04 2.08
CA PHE A 54 4.86 -12.37 3.50
C PHE A 54 3.68 -13.21 3.98
N LEU A 55 2.46 -12.89 3.58
CA LEU A 55 1.28 -13.67 3.92
C LEU A 55 1.42 -15.13 3.48
N ARG A 56 1.98 -15.34 2.30
CA ARG A 56 2.21 -16.68 1.76
C ARG A 56 3.42 -17.36 2.37
N PHE A 57 4.55 -16.67 2.45
CA PHE A 57 5.83 -17.22 2.87
C PHE A 57 5.86 -17.48 4.38
N THR A 58 5.51 -16.48 5.18
CA THR A 58 5.62 -16.52 6.65
C THR A 58 4.39 -17.15 7.29
N LEU A 59 3.20 -16.71 6.90
CA LEU A 59 1.95 -17.18 7.50
C LEU A 59 1.37 -18.41 6.78
N ARG A 60 2.04 -18.91 5.76
CA ARG A 60 1.68 -20.11 5.00
C ARG A 60 0.24 -20.12 4.48
N ARG A 61 -0.35 -18.94 4.25
CA ARG A 61 -1.70 -18.81 3.70
C ARG A 61 -1.73 -19.28 2.24
N GLY A 62 -2.88 -19.80 1.78
CA GLY A 62 -3.08 -20.13 0.36
C GLY A 62 -3.01 -18.87 -0.52
N VAL A 63 -2.68 -19.00 -1.81
CA VAL A 63 -2.62 -17.86 -2.75
C VAL A 63 -3.96 -17.14 -2.79
N ALA A 64 -5.08 -17.88 -2.87
CA ALA A 64 -6.42 -17.29 -2.86
C ALA A 64 -6.70 -16.48 -1.57
N ALA A 65 -6.34 -17.01 -0.40
CA ALA A 65 -6.50 -16.30 0.86
C ALA A 65 -5.62 -15.05 0.92
N THR A 66 -4.38 -15.14 0.42
CA THR A 66 -3.44 -14.01 0.33
C THR A 66 -4.01 -12.89 -0.54
N THR A 67 -4.54 -13.25 -1.72
CA THR A 67 -5.16 -12.30 -2.65
C THR A 67 -6.41 -11.67 -2.04
N ALA A 68 -7.27 -12.47 -1.38
CA ALA A 68 -8.46 -11.97 -0.71
C ALA A 68 -8.11 -11.00 0.44
N ILE A 69 -7.08 -11.29 1.23
CA ILE A 69 -6.61 -10.38 2.28
C ILE A 69 -6.09 -9.08 1.66
N GLY A 70 -5.31 -9.15 0.58
CA GLY A 70 -4.84 -7.97 -0.16
C GLY A 70 -6.01 -7.11 -0.65
N PHE A 71 -7.03 -7.74 -1.26
CA PHE A 71 -8.24 -7.05 -1.70
C PHE A 71 -8.96 -6.34 -0.53
N VAL A 72 -9.18 -7.04 0.58
CA VAL A 72 -9.86 -6.46 1.76
C VAL A 72 -9.08 -5.29 2.33
N ILE A 73 -7.76 -5.40 2.46
CA ILE A 73 -6.93 -4.30 2.94
C ILE A 73 -6.99 -3.11 1.98
N SER A 74 -6.90 -3.35 0.67
CA SER A 74 -7.04 -2.29 -0.33
C SER A 74 -8.40 -1.62 -0.26
N LEU A 75 -9.49 -2.39 -0.15
CA LEU A 75 -10.83 -1.86 0.00
C LEU A 75 -10.99 -1.01 1.27
N LEU A 76 -10.38 -1.42 2.38
CA LEU A 76 -10.37 -0.64 3.61
C LEU A 76 -9.63 0.69 3.44
N ILE A 77 -8.51 0.71 2.71
CA ILE A 77 -7.77 1.93 2.39
C ILE A 77 -8.66 2.86 1.55
N GLU A 78 -9.21 2.35 0.45
CA GLU A 78 -10.05 3.14 -0.45
C GLU A 78 -11.31 3.68 0.25
N THR A 79 -11.96 2.88 1.08
CA THR A 79 -13.14 3.33 1.85
C THR A 79 -12.76 4.37 2.91
N THR A 80 -11.60 4.24 3.53
CA THR A 80 -11.09 5.24 4.49
C THR A 80 -10.85 6.58 3.79
N GLN A 81 -10.27 6.56 2.59
CA GLN A 81 -10.04 7.76 1.78
C GLN A 81 -11.37 8.41 1.34
N LEU A 82 -12.30 7.59 0.86
CA LEU A 82 -13.63 8.00 0.39
C LEU A 82 -14.46 8.65 1.50
N THR A 83 -14.42 8.10 2.71
CA THR A 83 -15.23 8.56 3.84
C THR A 83 -14.60 9.74 4.59
N GLY A 84 -13.48 10.29 4.12
CA GLY A 84 -12.76 11.33 4.84
C GLY A 84 -12.29 10.82 6.21
N VAL A 85 -11.65 9.64 6.23
CA VAL A 85 -11.19 8.97 7.46
C VAL A 85 -12.37 8.73 8.43
N TRP A 86 -13.41 8.06 7.90
CA TRP A 86 -14.63 7.68 8.65
C TRP A 86 -15.37 8.88 9.25
N GLY A 87 -15.40 10.00 8.52
CA GLY A 87 -16.13 11.21 8.89
C GLY A 87 -15.35 12.20 9.76
N ILE A 88 -14.04 11.98 9.98
CA ILE A 88 -13.16 12.97 10.64
C ILE A 88 -13.00 14.21 9.75
N TYR A 89 -12.89 14.02 8.43
CA TYR A 89 -12.88 15.10 7.45
C TYR A 89 -14.27 15.28 6.83
N PRO A 90 -14.67 16.51 6.48
CA PRO A 90 -16.01 16.78 5.94
C PRO A 90 -16.26 16.14 4.57
N CYS A 91 -15.21 15.71 3.87
CA CYS A 91 -15.33 14.99 2.61
C CYS A 91 -14.10 14.14 2.27
N ALA A 92 -14.22 13.35 1.19
CA ALA A 92 -13.12 12.56 0.65
C ALA A 92 -11.92 13.45 0.35
N TYR A 93 -10.76 13.11 0.91
CA TYR A 93 -9.51 13.86 0.67
C TYR A 93 -8.73 13.31 -0.53
N ARG A 94 -9.07 12.12 -0.99
CA ARG A 94 -8.51 11.48 -2.18
C ARG A 94 -9.62 10.82 -2.98
N ILE A 95 -9.39 10.66 -4.29
CA ILE A 95 -10.28 9.97 -5.20
C ILE A 95 -10.33 8.49 -4.80
N PHE A 96 -11.55 7.95 -4.62
CA PHE A 96 -11.75 6.50 -4.57
C PHE A 96 -11.54 5.95 -5.97
N ASP A 97 -10.60 5.03 -6.14
CA ASP A 97 -10.20 4.51 -7.44
C ASP A 97 -10.29 2.98 -7.48
N VAL A 98 -11.15 2.47 -8.38
CA VAL A 98 -11.28 1.03 -8.60
C VAL A 98 -10.00 0.43 -9.20
N ASP A 99 -9.25 1.19 -9.98
CA ASP A 99 -8.00 0.72 -10.57
C ASP A 99 -6.90 0.55 -9.51
N ASP A 100 -6.87 1.40 -8.48
CA ASP A 100 -5.99 1.21 -7.33
C ASP A 100 -6.33 -0.08 -6.57
N LEU A 101 -7.64 -0.38 -6.41
CA LEU A 101 -8.09 -1.65 -5.81
C LEU A 101 -7.63 -2.87 -6.62
N LEU A 102 -7.71 -2.80 -7.94
CA LEU A 102 -7.26 -3.86 -8.83
C LEU A 102 -5.74 -4.02 -8.80
N ALA A 103 -5.00 -2.93 -8.88
CA ALA A 103 -3.53 -2.92 -8.86
C ALA A 103 -2.97 -3.46 -7.54
N ASN A 104 -3.52 -3.04 -6.41
CA ASN A 104 -3.15 -3.52 -5.08
C ASN A 104 -3.43 -5.03 -4.94
N THR A 105 -4.60 -5.48 -5.39
CA THR A 105 -4.96 -6.91 -5.37
C THR A 105 -4.03 -7.73 -6.25
N ALA A 106 -3.70 -7.23 -7.44
CA ALA A 106 -2.74 -7.86 -8.35
C ALA A 106 -1.35 -7.94 -7.71
N GLY A 107 -0.92 -6.88 -7.01
CA GLY A 107 0.33 -6.86 -6.25
C GLY A 107 0.38 -7.97 -5.20
N ALA A 108 -0.67 -8.13 -4.40
CA ALA A 108 -0.76 -9.20 -3.41
C ALA A 108 -0.76 -10.60 -4.05
N LEU A 109 -1.45 -10.78 -5.18
CA LEU A 109 -1.44 -12.02 -5.95
C LEU A 109 -0.03 -12.34 -6.46
N LEU A 110 0.62 -11.40 -7.11
CA LEU A 110 1.98 -11.56 -7.67
C LEU A 110 2.99 -11.87 -6.58
N GLY A 111 2.93 -11.19 -5.43
CA GLY A 111 3.76 -11.49 -4.27
C GLY A 111 3.56 -12.91 -3.74
N GLY A 112 2.31 -13.35 -3.63
CA GLY A 112 1.95 -14.72 -3.25
C GLY A 112 2.47 -15.78 -4.22
N LEU A 113 2.33 -15.55 -5.52
CA LEU A 113 2.85 -16.43 -6.58
C LEU A 113 4.38 -16.47 -6.58
N CYS A 114 5.04 -15.31 -6.43
CA CYS A 114 6.49 -15.22 -6.33
C CYS A 114 7.02 -16.02 -5.13
N SER A 115 6.38 -15.90 -3.98
CA SER A 115 6.70 -16.70 -2.80
C SER A 115 6.58 -18.21 -3.06
N LEU A 116 5.55 -18.64 -3.80
CA LEU A 116 5.37 -20.05 -4.18
C LEU A 116 6.51 -20.53 -5.09
N ALA A 117 6.88 -19.72 -6.09
CA ALA A 117 7.97 -20.05 -7.02
C ALA A 117 9.35 -20.10 -6.35
N LEU A 118 9.60 -19.22 -5.38
CA LEU A 118 10.89 -19.19 -4.67
C LEU A 118 11.02 -20.22 -3.54
N ARG A 119 9.91 -20.79 -3.09
CA ARG A 119 9.89 -21.74 -1.97
C ARG A 119 10.86 -22.92 -2.14
N PRO A 120 10.93 -23.63 -3.30
CA PRO A 120 11.84 -24.76 -3.45
C PRO A 120 13.31 -24.33 -3.42
N TRP A 121 13.62 -23.15 -3.91
CA TRP A 121 14.98 -22.59 -3.87
C TRP A 121 15.40 -22.19 -2.45
N LEU A 122 14.50 -21.56 -1.69
CA LEU A 122 14.72 -21.19 -0.29
C LEU A 122 14.87 -22.44 0.60
N ALA A 123 14.03 -23.46 0.40
CA ALA A 123 14.11 -24.72 1.13
C ALA A 123 15.43 -25.48 0.89
N ARG A 124 15.97 -25.42 -0.34
CA ARG A 124 17.30 -26.00 -0.64
C ARG A 124 18.42 -25.27 0.10
N ARG A 125 18.34 -23.96 0.25
CA ARG A 125 19.31 -23.18 1.03
C ARG A 125 19.26 -23.53 2.53
N ASP A 126 18.07 -23.71 3.09
CA ASP A 126 17.91 -24.09 4.50
C ASP A 126 18.45 -25.51 4.74
N ALA A 127 18.30 -26.43 3.80
CA ALA A 127 18.81 -27.80 3.89
C ALA A 127 20.36 -27.88 3.89
N THR A 128 21.07 -26.86 3.43
CA THR A 128 22.53 -26.77 3.47
C THR A 128 23.06 -26.20 4.78
N VAL A 129 22.19 -25.71 5.65
CA VAL A 129 22.54 -25.19 6.99
C VAL A 129 22.59 -26.35 7.96
N LEU A 130 23.79 -26.73 8.40
CA LEU A 130 23.98 -27.77 9.41
C LEU A 130 23.29 -27.38 10.72
N PRO A 131 22.50 -28.29 11.34
CA PRO A 131 21.89 -28.03 12.64
C PRO A 131 22.96 -27.66 13.67
N GLY A 132 22.78 -26.56 14.37
CA GLY A 132 23.66 -26.10 15.45
C GLY A 132 24.81 -25.18 15.06
N LYS A 133 25.03 -24.89 13.76
CA LYS A 133 25.96 -23.81 13.37
C LYS A 133 25.21 -22.50 13.20
N PRO A 134 25.67 -21.40 13.83
CA PRO A 134 25.07 -20.10 13.62
C PRO A 134 25.21 -19.73 12.12
N THR A 135 24.08 -19.44 11.49
CA THR A 135 24.08 -18.98 10.09
C THR A 135 24.83 -17.66 9.99
N PRO A 136 25.81 -17.52 9.09
CA PRO A 136 26.53 -16.27 8.94
C PRO A 136 25.54 -15.15 8.61
N ILE A 137 25.58 -14.10 9.42
CA ILE A 137 24.74 -12.92 9.19
C ILE A 137 25.37 -12.15 8.03
N THR A 138 24.80 -12.33 6.83
CA THR A 138 25.27 -11.61 5.64
C THR A 138 24.87 -10.14 5.72
N VAL A 139 25.68 -9.26 5.10
CA VAL A 139 25.41 -7.82 5.03
C VAL A 139 24.00 -7.55 4.50
N TRP A 140 23.56 -8.29 3.49
CA TRP A 140 22.21 -8.17 2.92
C TRP A 140 21.09 -8.46 3.93
N ARG A 141 21.25 -9.44 4.80
CA ARG A 141 20.24 -9.72 5.85
C ARG A 141 20.18 -8.59 6.87
N ARG A 142 21.32 -7.98 7.21
CA ARG A 142 21.37 -6.81 8.10
C ARG A 142 20.73 -5.59 7.44
N LEU A 143 21.07 -5.30 6.18
CA LEU A 143 20.49 -4.18 5.44
C LEU A 143 18.98 -4.33 5.28
N LEU A 144 18.50 -5.54 4.95
CA LEU A 144 17.06 -5.81 4.83
C LEU A 144 16.36 -5.66 6.19
N GLY A 145 16.98 -6.14 7.29
CA GLY A 145 16.46 -5.92 8.65
C GLY A 145 16.35 -4.44 8.97
N MET A 146 17.43 -3.68 8.76
CA MET A 146 17.44 -2.21 8.97
C MET A 146 16.39 -1.50 8.11
N LEU A 147 16.19 -1.93 6.87
CA LEU A 147 15.14 -1.38 6.00
C LEU A 147 13.75 -1.67 6.54
N CYS A 148 13.50 -2.92 6.98
CA CYS A 148 12.23 -3.27 7.61
C CYS A 148 11.99 -2.46 8.89
N ASP A 149 13.00 -2.31 9.75
CA ASP A 149 12.91 -1.51 10.97
C ASP A 149 12.63 -0.04 10.65
N ALA A 150 13.34 0.52 9.66
CA ALA A 150 13.11 1.89 9.20
C ALA A 150 11.69 2.08 8.64
N MET A 151 11.18 1.12 7.87
CA MET A 151 9.79 1.15 7.37
C MET A 151 8.78 1.08 8.51
N VAL A 152 8.99 0.22 9.52
CA VAL A 152 8.12 0.13 10.69
C VAL A 152 8.11 1.45 11.45
N VAL A 153 9.28 2.04 11.71
CA VAL A 153 9.41 3.35 12.37
C VAL A 153 8.70 4.43 11.57
N TRP A 154 8.90 4.45 10.26
CA TRP A 154 8.26 5.44 9.38
C TRP A 154 6.73 5.29 9.37
N LEU A 155 6.21 4.07 9.22
CA LEU A 155 4.77 3.77 9.22
C LEU A 155 4.13 4.11 10.57
N THR A 156 4.77 3.75 11.68
CA THR A 156 4.25 4.05 13.02
C THR A 156 4.26 5.55 13.31
N SER A 157 5.29 6.27 12.84
CA SER A 157 5.35 7.73 12.97
C SER A 157 4.29 8.42 12.12
N ALA A 158 4.07 7.95 10.88
CA ALA A 158 3.01 8.46 10.01
C ALA A 158 1.62 8.22 10.63
N LEU A 159 1.38 7.02 11.16
CA LEU A 159 0.13 6.67 11.84
C LEU A 159 -0.07 7.53 13.10
N ALA A 160 0.97 7.71 13.92
CA ALA A 160 0.92 8.57 15.10
C ALA A 160 0.62 10.04 14.72
N GLY A 161 1.19 10.52 13.61
CA GLY A 161 0.89 11.86 13.07
C GLY A 161 -0.58 12.00 12.66
N VAL A 162 -1.13 11.00 11.96
CA VAL A 162 -2.56 10.98 11.57
C VAL A 162 -3.45 10.97 12.81
N ILE A 163 -3.16 10.12 13.80
CA ILE A 163 -3.93 10.04 15.05
C ILE A 163 -3.83 11.35 15.81
N SER A 164 -2.65 11.96 15.92
CA SER A 164 -2.45 13.24 16.59
C SER A 164 -3.23 14.37 15.94
N ASN A 165 -3.18 14.46 14.60
CA ASN A 165 -3.96 15.44 13.84
C ASN A 165 -5.46 15.21 14.00
N ALA A 166 -5.92 13.97 13.92
CA ALA A 166 -7.33 13.63 14.14
C ALA A 166 -7.79 13.99 15.56
N TRP A 167 -6.95 13.71 16.56
CA TRP A 167 -7.21 14.09 17.94
C TRP A 167 -7.31 15.62 18.13
N GLN A 168 -6.38 16.38 17.54
CA GLN A 168 -6.42 17.84 17.59
C GLN A 168 -7.69 18.38 16.94
N LEU A 169 -8.09 17.86 15.79
CA LEU A 169 -9.31 18.28 15.11
C LEU A 169 -10.57 17.91 15.90
N TYR A 170 -10.58 16.75 16.56
CA TYR A 170 -11.76 16.29 17.30
C TYR A 170 -11.89 16.93 18.70
N VAL A 171 -10.78 17.14 19.42
CA VAL A 171 -10.76 17.63 20.80
C VAL A 171 -10.58 19.14 20.87
N LEU A 172 -9.80 19.74 19.95
CA LEU A 172 -9.56 21.20 19.92
C LEU A 172 -10.55 21.95 19.02
N ALA A 173 -11.42 21.26 18.29
CA ALA A 173 -12.59 21.86 17.63
C ALA A 173 -13.71 22.23 18.66
N ILE A 174 -13.36 22.54 19.89
CA ILE A 174 -14.24 23.27 20.81
C ILE A 174 -14.37 24.66 20.19
N PRO A 175 -15.56 25.05 19.72
CA PRO A 175 -15.73 26.36 19.11
C PRO A 175 -15.33 27.41 20.12
N ALA A 176 -14.50 28.35 19.68
CA ALA A 176 -14.08 29.51 20.48
C ALA A 176 -15.26 30.45 20.85
N THR A 177 -16.49 29.99 20.71
CA THR A 177 -17.73 30.67 21.03
C THR A 177 -18.15 30.55 22.52
N ASP A 178 -17.48 29.68 23.31
CA ASP A 178 -17.84 29.44 24.70
C ASP A 178 -16.86 30.10 25.72
N LEU A 179 -16.04 31.04 25.25
CA LEU A 179 -15.13 31.81 26.13
C LEU A 179 -15.53 33.29 26.30
N ASN A 180 -16.83 33.61 26.29
CA ASN A 180 -17.34 34.90 26.73
C ASN A 180 -18.33 34.71 27.86
#